data_6dd87fd55b73d65235d8d70155dfca87
#
_entry.id   6dd87fd55b73d65235d8d70155dfca87
#
_cell.length_a   1.000
_cell.length_b   1.000
_cell.length_c   1.000
_cell.angle_alpha   90.00
_cell.angle_beta   90.00
_cell.angle_gamma   90.00
#
_symmetry.space_group_name_H-M   'P 1'
#
loop_
_entity.id
_entity.type
_entity.pdbx_description
1 polymer ?
#
loop_
_entity_poly.entity_id
_entity_poly.type
_entity_poly.pdbx_seq_one_letter_code
_entity_poly.pdbx_strand_id
1 'polypeptide(L)'
;LAHVGLMMLLRARDSSFSGGPGSGTAMVDYIGVSDIERIVNALGPAEFMARLAGEIEADYRRWPEFEKSPRLASHSPVGVIELMPATDGKLYSFKYVNGHPKNTAEGLLTVTAFGVLADVDTGYPLLLSELTVTTALRTAATSALAAQQLARPDSRVMALIGNGAQSEFQAIAFHRLCGIRELRVYDVDPMATAKLVRNLAAMPELADLRVVRTHSAAEACKGADIVTTVTADKRNAVILTPPMIAPGMHINGVGGDCPGKTELHADILRLPDMRVVVEFEPQSRIEGEIQQMPADYPVIELAQVLRGEAVARRSASDITLFDSVGFALEDYSALRFLHALISQQRLGRRDLDLVPVLEDPKDLFGGTLAGQRGAARPRKRK
;
A
#
# COMPACT_ATOMS: atom_id res chain seq x y z
N LEU A 1 21.76 -24.95 11.14
CA LEU A 1 22.70 -24.05 11.87
C LEU A 1 22.96 -22.72 11.17
N ALA A 2 22.38 -22.46 9.97
CA ALA A 2 22.55 -21.21 9.24
C ALA A 2 21.37 -20.21 9.41
N HIS A 3 20.34 -20.53 10.19
CA HIS A 3 19.12 -19.71 10.34
C HIS A 3 19.05 -18.89 11.64
N VAL A 4 20.04 -18.96 12.52
CA VAL A 4 20.03 -18.26 13.83
C VAL A 4 20.88 -16.98 13.82
N GLY A 5 21.69 -16.74 12.79
CA GLY A 5 22.62 -15.60 12.72
C GLY A 5 22.03 -14.27 12.26
N LEU A 6 20.80 -14.20 11.73
CA LEU A 6 20.24 -13.00 11.10
C LEU A 6 19.23 -12.25 11.98
N MET A 7 18.84 -12.80 13.12
CA MET A 7 17.84 -12.19 14.02
C MET A 7 18.40 -11.23 15.06
N MET A 8 19.73 -11.01 15.12
CA MET A 8 20.37 -10.19 16.16
C MET A 8 20.90 -8.81 15.72
N LEU A 9 20.57 -8.33 14.52
CA LEU A 9 21.12 -7.05 14.01
C LEU A 9 20.09 -5.93 13.82
N LEU A 10 18.87 -6.08 14.31
CA LEU A 10 17.85 -5.02 14.27
C LEU A 10 17.67 -4.33 15.64
N ARG A 11 18.75 -3.96 16.33
CA ARG A 11 18.68 -2.87 17.30
C ARG A 11 18.90 -1.57 16.55
N ALA A 12 17.84 -0.74 16.52
CA ALA A 12 17.89 0.62 16.07
C ALA A 12 19.13 1.32 16.64
N ARG A 13 20.11 1.63 15.79
CA ARG A 13 21.02 2.73 16.05
C ARG A 13 20.28 3.98 15.60
N ASP A 14 20.03 4.88 16.52
CA ASP A 14 19.69 6.25 16.22
C ASP A 14 20.63 6.73 15.10
N SER A 15 20.10 6.86 13.89
CA SER A 15 20.78 7.53 12.80
C SER A 15 20.63 9.04 13.03
N SER A 16 21.30 9.57 14.05
CA SER A 16 21.58 10.99 14.09
C SER A 16 22.36 11.32 12.81
N PHE A 17 21.82 12.23 12.05
CA PHE A 17 22.46 12.84 10.89
C PHE A 17 23.80 13.46 11.32
N SER A 18 24.89 12.72 11.21
CA SER A 18 26.24 13.20 11.47
C SER A 18 26.89 13.72 10.18
N GLY A 19 26.24 14.68 9.55
CA GLY A 19 26.80 15.52 8.50
C GLY A 19 27.14 16.88 9.10
N GLY A 20 28.35 17.04 9.65
CA GLY A 20 28.89 18.35 9.96
C GLY A 20 29.04 19.19 8.68
N PRO A 21 29.18 20.53 8.79
CA PRO A 21 29.32 21.43 7.63
C PRO A 21 30.68 21.19 6.95
N GLY A 22 30.66 20.29 5.95
CA GLY A 22 31.86 19.92 5.18
C GLY A 22 31.46 19.26 3.86
N SER A 23 31.38 20.05 2.79
CA SER A 23 31.60 19.69 1.36
C SER A 23 30.98 18.38 0.83
N GLY A 24 29.77 18.05 1.20
CA GLY A 24 29.00 16.98 0.55
C GLY A 24 27.77 17.56 -0.14
N THR A 25 27.60 17.33 -1.43
CA THR A 25 26.39 17.64 -2.16
C THR A 25 25.18 17.08 -1.40
N ALA A 26 24.19 17.92 -1.10
CA ALA A 26 22.91 17.48 -0.54
C ALA A 26 22.11 16.76 -1.65
N MET A 27 22.51 15.52 -1.95
CA MET A 27 21.88 14.69 -2.99
C MET A 27 20.69 13.97 -2.38
N VAL A 28 19.57 13.99 -3.08
CA VAL A 28 18.36 13.28 -2.70
C VAL A 28 18.38 11.89 -3.33
N ASP A 29 18.08 10.87 -2.55
CA ASP A 29 17.99 9.51 -3.07
C ASP A 29 16.80 9.39 -4.04
N TYR A 30 16.97 8.58 -5.07
CA TYR A 30 15.94 8.32 -6.08
C TYR A 30 15.73 6.83 -6.32
N ILE A 31 14.47 6.42 -6.35
CA ILE A 31 14.05 5.06 -6.70
C ILE A 31 13.08 5.16 -7.87
N GLY A 32 13.48 4.70 -9.05
CA GLY A 32 12.60 4.55 -10.21
C GLY A 32 12.02 3.15 -10.32
N VAL A 33 11.17 2.91 -11.31
CA VAL A 33 10.52 1.60 -11.55
C VAL A 33 11.55 0.47 -11.64
N SER A 34 12.63 0.66 -12.42
CA SER A 34 13.68 -0.37 -12.55
C SER A 34 14.45 -0.64 -11.25
N ASP A 35 14.44 0.29 -10.32
CA ASP A 35 15.07 0.11 -9.00
C ASP A 35 14.15 -0.73 -8.11
N ILE A 36 12.83 -0.44 -8.09
CA ILE A 36 11.83 -1.28 -7.41
C ILE A 36 11.84 -2.70 -7.96
N GLU A 37 11.87 -2.88 -9.28
CA GLU A 37 11.96 -4.22 -9.89
C GLU A 37 13.18 -4.99 -9.36
N ARG A 38 14.36 -4.36 -9.30
CA ARG A 38 15.57 -4.99 -8.77
C ARG A 38 15.46 -5.32 -7.28
N ILE A 39 14.95 -4.40 -6.48
CA ILE A 39 14.77 -4.60 -5.04
C ILE A 39 13.80 -5.75 -4.76
N VAL A 40 12.64 -5.75 -5.42
CA VAL A 40 11.61 -6.78 -5.25
C VAL A 40 12.10 -8.14 -5.76
N ASN A 41 12.77 -8.18 -6.92
CA ASN A 41 13.32 -9.42 -7.45
C ASN A 41 14.46 -9.99 -6.58
N ALA A 42 15.28 -9.14 -5.98
CA ALA A 42 16.36 -9.58 -5.08
C ALA A 42 15.85 -10.21 -3.78
N LEU A 43 14.72 -9.75 -3.25
CA LEU A 43 14.10 -10.28 -2.04
C LEU A 43 13.08 -11.39 -2.32
N GLY A 44 12.49 -11.37 -3.52
CA GLY A 44 11.25 -12.06 -3.85
C GLY A 44 10.01 -11.29 -3.41
N PRO A 45 8.95 -11.21 -4.26
CA PRO A 45 7.77 -10.40 -3.98
C PRO A 45 7.04 -10.79 -2.70
N ALA A 46 6.97 -12.08 -2.38
CA ALA A 46 6.34 -12.57 -1.14
C ALA A 46 7.09 -12.11 0.11
N GLU A 47 8.41 -12.17 0.12
CA GLU A 47 9.23 -11.72 1.25
C GLU A 47 9.25 -10.20 1.36
N PHE A 48 9.29 -9.48 0.23
CA PHE A 48 9.19 -8.01 0.25
C PHE A 48 7.90 -7.56 0.92
N MET A 49 6.74 -8.12 0.51
CA MET A 49 5.45 -7.78 1.10
C MET A 49 5.34 -8.19 2.56
N ALA A 50 5.95 -9.31 2.97
CA ALA A 50 5.97 -9.73 4.36
C ALA A 50 6.75 -8.74 5.25
N ARG A 51 7.90 -8.26 4.80
CA ARG A 51 8.68 -7.23 5.51
C ARG A 51 7.94 -5.90 5.54
N LEU A 52 7.37 -5.49 4.41
CA LEU A 52 6.60 -4.26 4.33
C LEU A 52 5.37 -4.28 5.25
N ALA A 53 4.67 -5.42 5.36
CA ALA A 53 3.58 -5.59 6.31
C ALA A 53 4.04 -5.39 7.76
N GLY A 54 5.24 -5.88 8.11
CA GLY A 54 5.85 -5.66 9.42
C GLY A 54 6.17 -4.18 9.69
N GLU A 55 6.65 -3.44 8.70
CA GLU A 55 6.90 -2.00 8.82
C GLU A 55 5.59 -1.20 8.95
N ILE A 56 4.56 -1.57 8.19
CA ILE A 56 3.22 -1.00 8.28
C ILE A 56 2.63 -1.27 9.67
N GLU A 57 2.70 -2.51 10.16
CA GLU A 57 2.24 -2.86 11.52
C GLU A 57 2.95 -2.02 12.58
N ALA A 58 4.28 -1.90 12.50
CA ALA A 58 5.06 -1.12 13.45
C ALA A 58 4.61 0.34 13.50
N ASP A 59 4.33 0.96 12.35
CA ASP A 59 3.86 2.34 12.29
C ASP A 59 2.38 2.48 12.73
N TYR A 60 1.50 1.53 12.44
CA TYR A 60 0.15 1.50 13.02
C TYR A 60 0.16 1.37 14.54
N ARG A 61 1.12 0.65 15.12
CA ARG A 61 1.29 0.60 16.60
C ARG A 61 1.72 1.93 17.18
N ARG A 62 2.36 2.80 16.38
CA ARG A 62 2.75 4.18 16.72
C ARG A 62 1.67 5.20 16.34
N TRP A 63 0.45 4.80 16.05
CA TRP A 63 -0.65 5.63 15.59
C TRP A 63 -0.84 6.98 16.29
N PRO A 64 -0.68 7.11 17.64
CA PRO A 64 -0.79 8.38 18.33
C PRO A 64 0.30 9.40 18.00
N GLU A 65 1.45 8.93 17.48
CA GLU A 65 2.58 9.80 17.13
C GLU A 65 2.37 10.50 15.77
N PHE A 66 1.41 10.02 14.96
CA PHE A 66 1.18 10.54 13.62
C PHE A 66 0.15 11.67 13.60
N GLU A 67 0.47 12.73 12.86
CA GLU A 67 -0.55 13.66 12.37
C GLU A 67 -1.27 13.03 11.18
N LYS A 68 -2.59 13.02 11.25
CA LYS A 68 -3.46 12.31 10.32
C LYS A 68 -4.49 13.26 9.71
N SER A 69 -4.67 13.14 8.40
CA SER A 69 -5.73 13.82 7.67
C SER A 69 -6.27 12.93 6.56
N PRO A 70 -7.52 13.07 6.16
CA PRO A 70 -7.99 12.52 4.90
C PRO A 70 -7.15 13.06 3.74
N ARG A 71 -7.09 12.30 2.64
CA ARG A 71 -6.40 12.73 1.43
C ARG A 71 -6.99 14.01 0.84
N LEU A 72 -6.14 14.81 0.19
CA LEU A 72 -6.57 15.97 -0.58
C LEU A 72 -6.83 15.53 -2.02
N ALA A 73 -8.10 15.58 -2.44
CA ALA A 73 -8.53 15.07 -3.73
C ALA A 73 -8.97 16.17 -4.68
N SER A 74 -8.55 16.11 -5.94
CA SER A 74 -9.06 16.92 -7.06
C SER A 74 -9.82 16.01 -8.02
N HIS A 75 -11.14 16.07 -7.95
CA HIS A 75 -12.05 15.25 -8.76
C HIS A 75 -12.31 15.86 -10.14
N SER A 76 -12.42 15.01 -11.14
CA SER A 76 -12.85 15.34 -12.49
C SER A 76 -13.85 14.32 -13.01
N PRO A 77 -14.58 14.59 -14.12
CA PRO A 77 -15.49 13.59 -14.72
C PRO A 77 -14.82 12.31 -15.18
N VAL A 78 -13.49 12.30 -15.34
CA VAL A 78 -12.72 11.16 -15.87
C VAL A 78 -11.84 10.48 -14.85
N GLY A 79 -11.63 11.11 -13.68
CA GLY A 79 -10.73 10.55 -12.67
C GLY A 79 -10.50 11.48 -11.50
N VAL A 80 -9.55 11.11 -10.66
CA VAL A 80 -9.13 11.85 -9.48
C VAL A 80 -7.61 11.96 -9.43
N ILE A 81 -7.10 13.07 -8.89
CA ILE A 81 -5.70 13.25 -8.50
C ILE A 81 -5.67 13.61 -7.01
N GLU A 82 -4.80 12.96 -6.27
CA GLU A 82 -4.80 13.03 -4.81
C GLU A 82 -3.40 13.25 -4.26
N LEU A 83 -3.34 13.95 -3.12
CA LEU A 83 -2.17 14.04 -2.26
C LEU A 83 -2.50 13.41 -0.90
N MET A 84 -1.61 12.55 -0.43
CA MET A 84 -1.77 11.76 0.80
C MET A 84 -0.58 12.02 1.73
N PRO A 85 -0.63 13.08 2.57
CA PRO A 85 0.44 13.41 3.50
C PRO A 85 0.36 12.62 4.81
N ALA A 86 1.53 12.32 5.41
CA ALA A 86 1.65 11.77 6.75
C ALA A 86 2.98 12.21 7.40
N THR A 87 2.97 12.40 8.73
CA THR A 87 4.19 12.67 9.50
C THR A 87 4.08 12.09 10.91
N ASP A 88 5.24 11.64 11.44
CA ASP A 88 5.41 11.23 12.84
C ASP A 88 6.16 12.28 13.66
N GLY A 89 6.30 13.49 13.12
CA GLY A 89 7.07 14.59 13.73
C GLY A 89 8.58 14.50 13.55
N LYS A 90 9.10 13.41 12.97
CA LYS A 90 10.52 13.24 12.62
C LYS A 90 10.72 13.15 11.12
N LEU A 91 9.87 12.39 10.46
CA LEU A 91 9.82 12.26 9.02
C LEU A 91 8.46 12.74 8.51
N TYR A 92 8.47 13.37 7.36
CA TYR A 92 7.29 13.75 6.61
C TYR A 92 7.28 13.00 5.29
N SER A 93 6.11 12.52 4.87
CA SER A 93 5.93 11.96 3.54
C SER A 93 4.70 12.52 2.85
N PHE A 94 4.70 12.48 1.55
CA PHE A 94 3.47 12.54 0.78
C PHE A 94 3.54 11.60 -0.42
N LYS A 95 2.38 11.10 -0.82
CA LYS A 95 2.17 10.45 -2.11
C LYS A 95 1.30 11.30 -3.00
N TYR A 96 1.74 11.51 -4.25
CA TYR A 96 0.88 11.88 -5.37
C TYR A 96 0.35 10.59 -5.99
N VAL A 97 -0.95 10.52 -6.24
CA VAL A 97 -1.57 9.38 -6.94
C VAL A 97 -2.72 9.87 -7.79
N ASN A 98 -2.92 9.22 -8.93
CA ASN A 98 -4.12 9.42 -9.75
C ASN A 98 -4.93 8.13 -9.84
N GLY A 99 -6.24 8.28 -10.07
CA GLY A 99 -7.16 7.20 -10.41
C GLY A 99 -7.97 7.56 -11.66
N HIS A 100 -7.62 6.99 -12.81
CA HIS A 100 -8.27 7.26 -14.11
C HIS A 100 -8.68 5.95 -14.79
N PRO A 101 -9.83 5.34 -14.46
CA PRO A 101 -10.24 4.02 -14.96
C PRO A 101 -10.33 3.90 -16.47
N LYS A 102 -10.63 5.01 -17.18
CA LYS A 102 -10.71 5.03 -18.64
C LYS A 102 -9.37 4.86 -19.35
N ASN A 103 -8.26 5.10 -18.65
CA ASN A 103 -6.92 5.04 -19.22
C ASN A 103 -6.59 3.68 -19.85
N THR A 104 -7.12 2.59 -19.30
CA THR A 104 -6.87 1.25 -19.85
C THR A 104 -7.41 1.07 -21.28
N ALA A 105 -8.48 1.77 -21.64
CA ALA A 105 -8.99 1.78 -23.03
C ALA A 105 -8.04 2.48 -24.01
N GLU A 106 -7.14 3.32 -23.50
CA GLU A 106 -6.13 4.05 -24.27
C GLU A 106 -4.72 3.44 -24.12
N GLY A 107 -4.60 2.27 -23.48
CA GLY A 107 -3.32 1.61 -23.20
C GLY A 107 -2.50 2.26 -22.09
N LEU A 108 -3.10 3.12 -21.28
CA LEU A 108 -2.46 3.78 -20.15
C LEU A 108 -2.84 3.12 -18.84
N LEU A 109 -2.02 3.30 -17.80
CA LEU A 109 -2.32 2.79 -16.46
C LEU A 109 -3.48 3.54 -15.81
N THR A 110 -4.36 2.81 -15.12
CA THR A 110 -5.42 3.40 -14.30
C THR A 110 -4.85 4.24 -13.16
N VAL A 111 -3.78 3.74 -12.53
CA VAL A 111 -3.12 4.36 -11.38
C VAL A 111 -1.65 4.57 -11.68
N THR A 112 -1.16 5.77 -11.45
CA THR A 112 0.28 6.09 -11.36
C THR A 112 0.53 6.89 -10.11
N ALA A 113 1.68 6.69 -9.46
CA ALA A 113 2.01 7.36 -8.23
C ALA A 113 3.51 7.59 -8.08
N PHE A 114 3.86 8.63 -7.31
CA PHE A 114 5.20 8.85 -6.78
C PHE A 114 5.09 9.50 -5.40
N GLY A 115 6.17 9.47 -4.63
CA GLY A 115 6.16 10.06 -3.30
C GLY A 115 7.53 10.56 -2.87
N VAL A 116 7.50 11.35 -1.81
CA VAL A 116 8.66 11.95 -1.17
C VAL A 116 8.68 11.57 0.30
N LEU A 117 9.88 11.28 0.82
CA LEU A 117 10.18 11.24 2.24
C LEU A 117 11.11 12.41 2.55
N ALA A 118 10.84 13.15 3.62
CA ALA A 118 11.62 14.31 4.03
C ALA A 118 11.91 14.27 5.53
N ASP A 119 13.01 14.91 5.93
CA ASP A 119 13.38 15.15 7.31
C ASP A 119 12.61 16.36 7.84
N VAL A 120 11.95 16.23 9.00
CA VAL A 120 11.11 17.32 9.56
C VAL A 120 11.96 18.44 10.14
N ASP A 121 13.10 18.12 10.74
CA ASP A 121 13.93 19.15 11.40
C ASP A 121 14.53 20.14 10.40
N THR A 122 14.93 19.64 9.23
CA THR A 122 15.56 20.46 8.18
C THR A 122 14.62 20.83 7.05
N GLY A 123 13.52 20.10 6.88
CA GLY A 123 12.61 20.19 5.74
C GLY A 123 13.19 19.62 4.45
N TYR A 124 14.38 18.99 4.48
CA TYR A 124 15.04 18.51 3.26
C TYR A 124 14.46 17.17 2.81
N PRO A 125 14.25 16.98 1.49
CA PRO A 125 13.87 15.70 0.94
C PRO A 125 15.03 14.71 1.10
N LEU A 126 14.69 13.49 1.54
CA LEU A 126 15.61 12.36 1.68
C LEU A 126 15.51 11.40 0.51
N LEU A 127 14.28 11.16 0.06
CA LEU A 127 13.96 10.20 -1.00
C LEU A 127 12.84 10.72 -1.90
N LEU A 128 13.01 10.60 -3.22
CA LEU A 128 11.94 10.63 -4.21
C LEU A 128 11.81 9.22 -4.79
N SER A 129 10.61 8.64 -4.71
CA SER A 129 10.37 7.26 -5.15
C SER A 129 9.17 7.14 -6.08
N GLU A 130 9.26 6.24 -7.07
CA GLU A 130 8.07 5.72 -7.70
C GLU A 130 7.21 5.04 -6.64
N LEU A 131 5.91 5.17 -6.75
CA LEU A 131 4.94 4.52 -5.87
C LEU A 131 3.82 3.80 -6.65
N THR A 132 3.93 3.63 -7.96
CA THR A 132 2.93 2.88 -8.74
C THR A 132 2.96 1.41 -8.39
N VAL A 133 4.12 0.76 -8.53
CA VAL A 133 4.33 -0.64 -8.14
C VAL A 133 4.33 -0.78 -6.63
N THR A 134 4.95 0.17 -5.93
CA THR A 134 4.99 0.18 -4.46
C THR A 134 3.59 0.27 -3.84
N THR A 135 2.66 1.05 -4.43
CA THR A 135 1.25 1.08 -3.97
C THR A 135 0.58 -0.27 -4.12
N ALA A 136 0.83 -1.00 -5.21
CA ALA A 136 0.27 -2.34 -5.37
C ALA A 136 0.79 -3.31 -4.28
N LEU A 137 2.08 -3.25 -3.99
CA LEU A 137 2.73 -4.07 -2.96
C LEU A 137 2.21 -3.73 -1.54
N ARG A 138 2.14 -2.41 -1.17
CA ARG A 138 1.69 -2.01 0.16
C ARG A 138 0.21 -2.29 0.38
N THR A 139 -0.62 -2.13 -0.65
CA THR A 139 -2.06 -2.43 -0.56
C THR A 139 -2.29 -3.90 -0.24
N ALA A 140 -1.61 -4.81 -0.94
CA ALA A 140 -1.72 -6.24 -0.65
C ALA A 140 -1.13 -6.61 0.72
N ALA A 141 -0.02 -5.98 1.11
CA ALA A 141 0.58 -6.17 2.43
C ALA A 141 -0.36 -5.74 3.56
N THR A 142 -1.02 -4.57 3.42
CA THR A 142 -2.01 -4.08 4.40
C THR A 142 -3.24 -4.97 4.46
N SER A 143 -3.80 -5.38 3.31
CA SER A 143 -4.95 -6.30 3.27
C SER A 143 -4.63 -7.61 4.00
N ALA A 144 -3.45 -8.19 3.75
CA ALA A 144 -3.04 -9.43 4.41
C ALA A 144 -2.75 -9.22 5.91
N LEU A 145 -2.14 -8.09 6.30
CA LEU A 145 -1.94 -7.72 7.71
C LEU A 145 -3.27 -7.60 8.45
N ALA A 146 -4.25 -6.91 7.86
CA ALA A 146 -5.59 -6.82 8.43
C ALA A 146 -6.25 -8.20 8.54
N ALA A 147 -6.17 -9.03 7.50
CA ALA A 147 -6.72 -10.38 7.51
C ALA A 147 -6.09 -11.28 8.58
N GLN A 148 -4.81 -11.14 8.92
CA GLN A 148 -4.17 -11.87 10.03
C GLN A 148 -4.83 -11.58 11.37
N GLN A 149 -5.41 -10.39 11.56
CA GLN A 149 -6.10 -9.99 12.77
C GLN A 149 -7.61 -10.30 12.74
N LEU A 150 -8.18 -10.33 11.54
CA LEU A 150 -9.63 -10.31 11.33
C LEU A 150 -10.20 -11.64 10.82
N ALA A 151 -9.44 -12.40 10.05
CA ALA A 151 -9.86 -13.72 9.57
C ALA A 151 -9.75 -14.79 10.67
N ARG A 152 -10.38 -15.93 10.45
CA ARG A 152 -10.17 -17.10 11.31
C ARG A 152 -8.74 -17.64 11.09
N PRO A 153 -8.07 -18.09 12.15
CA PRO A 153 -6.69 -18.62 12.04
C PRO A 153 -6.54 -19.86 11.13
N ASP A 154 -7.63 -20.61 10.96
CA ASP A 154 -7.69 -21.80 10.12
C ASP A 154 -8.11 -21.54 8.69
N SER A 155 -8.22 -20.28 8.27
CA SER A 155 -8.58 -19.88 6.89
C SER A 155 -7.61 -20.45 5.87
N ARG A 156 -8.14 -21.06 4.80
CA ARG A 156 -7.35 -21.69 3.71
C ARG A 156 -7.87 -21.36 2.32
N VAL A 157 -9.12 -20.93 2.20
CA VAL A 157 -9.79 -20.66 0.93
C VAL A 157 -10.07 -19.18 0.80
N MET A 158 -9.57 -18.56 -0.24
CA MET A 158 -9.82 -17.15 -0.57
C MET A 158 -10.55 -17.02 -1.89
N ALA A 159 -11.61 -16.22 -1.92
CA ALA A 159 -12.21 -15.72 -3.16
C ALA A 159 -11.60 -14.36 -3.51
N LEU A 160 -11.18 -14.20 -4.75
CA LEU A 160 -10.65 -12.94 -5.28
C LEU A 160 -11.51 -12.48 -6.45
N ILE A 161 -12.23 -11.38 -6.25
CA ILE A 161 -13.16 -10.79 -7.21
C ILE A 161 -12.54 -9.52 -7.78
N GLY A 162 -12.32 -9.50 -9.10
CA GLY A 162 -11.50 -8.53 -9.79
C GLY A 162 -10.08 -9.06 -9.99
N ASN A 163 -9.72 -9.34 -11.26
CA ASN A 163 -8.44 -9.96 -11.61
C ASN A 163 -7.54 -8.97 -12.38
N GLY A 164 -7.70 -7.67 -12.08
CA GLY A 164 -6.93 -6.57 -12.64
C GLY A 164 -5.51 -6.47 -12.08
N ALA A 165 -4.97 -5.25 -12.02
CA ALA A 165 -3.58 -4.97 -11.64
C ALA A 165 -3.21 -5.38 -10.20
N GLN A 166 -4.18 -5.40 -9.26
CA GLN A 166 -3.95 -5.76 -7.86
C GLN A 166 -3.92 -7.27 -7.58
N SER A 167 -4.47 -8.07 -8.47
CA SER A 167 -4.85 -9.45 -8.16
C SER A 167 -3.67 -10.37 -7.82
N GLU A 168 -2.56 -10.28 -8.55
CA GLU A 168 -1.36 -11.08 -8.27
C GLU A 168 -0.77 -10.73 -6.90
N PHE A 169 -0.69 -9.44 -6.57
CA PHE A 169 -0.13 -8.99 -5.29
C PHE A 169 -0.98 -9.48 -4.12
N GLN A 170 -2.32 -9.41 -4.23
CA GLN A 170 -3.23 -9.96 -3.23
C GLN A 170 -3.02 -11.47 -3.06
N ALA A 171 -3.00 -12.22 -4.17
CA ALA A 171 -2.80 -13.68 -4.13
C ALA A 171 -1.48 -14.07 -3.43
N ILE A 172 -0.38 -13.41 -3.77
CA ILE A 172 0.95 -13.65 -3.19
C ILE A 172 0.97 -13.31 -1.69
N ALA A 173 0.44 -12.13 -1.32
CA ALA A 173 0.43 -11.69 0.07
C ALA A 173 -0.40 -12.62 0.96
N PHE A 174 -1.61 -13.01 0.53
CA PHE A 174 -2.47 -13.90 1.30
C PHE A 174 -1.95 -15.33 1.39
N HIS A 175 -1.33 -15.84 0.32
CA HIS A 175 -0.63 -17.12 0.38
C HIS A 175 0.50 -17.09 1.41
N ARG A 176 1.34 -16.04 1.38
CA ARG A 176 2.54 -15.91 2.23
C ARG A 176 2.21 -15.59 3.69
N LEU A 177 1.26 -14.68 3.94
CA LEU A 177 0.99 -14.12 5.26
C LEU A 177 -0.19 -14.77 5.97
N CYS A 178 -1.21 -15.23 5.23
CA CYS A 178 -2.41 -15.83 5.80
C CYS A 178 -2.49 -17.35 5.57
N GLY A 179 -1.55 -17.94 4.85
CA GLY A 179 -1.50 -19.39 4.63
C GLY A 179 -2.62 -19.90 3.73
N ILE A 180 -3.13 -19.07 2.81
CA ILE A 180 -4.13 -19.48 1.82
C ILE A 180 -3.53 -20.55 0.88
N ARG A 181 -4.32 -21.58 0.59
CA ARG A 181 -3.93 -22.74 -0.25
C ARG A 181 -4.88 -22.95 -1.43
N GLU A 182 -6.08 -22.36 -1.40
CA GLU A 182 -7.00 -22.34 -2.51
C GLU A 182 -7.43 -20.92 -2.81
N LEU A 183 -7.24 -20.48 -4.04
CA LEU A 183 -7.64 -19.19 -4.56
C LEU A 183 -8.72 -19.39 -5.63
N ARG A 184 -9.94 -18.94 -5.35
CA ARG A 184 -11.05 -18.92 -6.29
C ARG A 184 -11.14 -17.56 -6.93
N VAL A 185 -11.06 -17.49 -8.25
CA VAL A 185 -10.92 -16.23 -8.98
C VAL A 185 -12.10 -16.00 -9.93
N TYR A 186 -12.61 -14.78 -9.91
CA TYR A 186 -13.66 -14.33 -10.82
C TYR A 186 -13.41 -12.89 -11.28
N ASP A 187 -13.60 -12.65 -12.56
CA ASP A 187 -13.67 -11.34 -13.18
C ASP A 187 -14.70 -11.38 -14.31
N VAL A 188 -15.32 -10.25 -14.61
CA VAL A 188 -16.18 -10.09 -15.78
C VAL A 188 -15.39 -10.16 -17.09
N ASP A 189 -14.08 -9.86 -17.04
CA ASP A 189 -13.15 -10.05 -18.15
C ASP A 189 -12.38 -11.38 -18.01
N PRO A 190 -12.69 -12.40 -18.83
CA PRO A 190 -11.99 -13.67 -18.78
C PRO A 190 -10.51 -13.58 -19.15
N MET A 191 -10.08 -12.52 -19.87
CA MET A 191 -8.67 -12.29 -20.21
C MET A 191 -7.89 -11.83 -18.99
N ALA A 192 -8.49 -11.02 -18.11
CA ALA A 192 -7.89 -10.65 -16.81
C ALA A 192 -7.68 -11.89 -15.95
N THR A 193 -8.66 -12.78 -15.86
CA THR A 193 -8.54 -14.07 -15.17
C THR A 193 -7.45 -14.95 -15.78
N ALA A 194 -7.38 -15.04 -17.12
CA ALA A 194 -6.34 -15.82 -17.80
C ALA A 194 -4.93 -15.28 -17.53
N LYS A 195 -4.77 -13.95 -17.51
CA LYS A 195 -3.52 -13.26 -17.15
C LYS A 195 -3.10 -13.63 -15.73
N LEU A 196 -3.98 -13.49 -14.74
CA LEU A 196 -3.70 -13.82 -13.35
C LEU A 196 -3.24 -15.28 -13.20
N VAL A 197 -4.00 -16.24 -13.74
CA VAL A 197 -3.67 -17.67 -13.62
C VAL A 197 -2.31 -17.97 -14.25
N ARG A 198 -2.01 -17.41 -15.41
CA ARG A 198 -0.69 -17.58 -16.07
C ARG A 198 0.44 -17.03 -15.23
N ASN A 199 0.26 -15.82 -14.67
CA ASN A 199 1.31 -15.18 -13.87
C ASN A 199 1.59 -15.93 -12.58
N LEU A 200 0.54 -16.37 -11.85
CA LEU A 200 0.70 -17.15 -10.63
C LEU A 200 1.34 -18.54 -10.90
N ALA A 201 0.96 -19.20 -12.01
CA ALA A 201 1.54 -20.49 -12.40
C ALA A 201 3.03 -20.41 -12.76
N ALA A 202 3.54 -19.22 -13.11
CA ALA A 202 4.95 -18.99 -13.40
C ALA A 202 5.81 -18.78 -12.15
N MET A 203 5.20 -18.72 -10.95
CA MET A 203 5.89 -18.47 -9.68
C MET A 203 6.12 -19.76 -8.89
N PRO A 204 7.36 -20.25 -8.77
CA PRO A 204 7.66 -21.51 -8.05
C PRO A 204 7.24 -21.49 -6.59
N GLU A 205 7.29 -20.33 -5.93
CA GLU A 205 6.89 -20.16 -4.54
C GLU A 205 5.38 -20.33 -4.28
N LEU A 206 4.57 -20.35 -5.34
CA LEU A 206 3.12 -20.58 -5.31
C LEU A 206 2.71 -21.97 -5.81
N ALA A 207 3.65 -22.88 -5.95
CA ALA A 207 3.38 -24.23 -6.50
C ALA A 207 2.33 -25.04 -5.70
N ASP A 208 2.14 -24.73 -4.43
CA ASP A 208 1.13 -25.34 -3.55
C ASP A 208 -0.18 -24.53 -3.47
N LEU A 209 -0.31 -23.41 -4.22
CA LEU A 209 -1.53 -22.63 -4.32
C LEU A 209 -2.43 -23.18 -5.43
N ARG A 210 -3.56 -23.77 -5.07
CA ARG A 210 -4.58 -24.21 -6.02
C ARG A 210 -5.39 -23.03 -6.51
N VAL A 211 -5.28 -22.66 -7.78
CA VAL A 211 -6.09 -21.59 -8.40
C VAL A 211 -7.30 -22.20 -9.13
N VAL A 212 -8.51 -21.78 -8.76
CA VAL A 212 -9.77 -22.26 -9.29
C VAL A 212 -10.51 -21.11 -10.00
N ARG A 213 -10.75 -21.23 -11.30
CA ARG A 213 -11.59 -20.30 -12.04
C ARG A 213 -13.06 -20.58 -11.74
N THR A 214 -13.83 -19.56 -11.47
CA THR A 214 -15.27 -19.65 -11.22
C THR A 214 -16.04 -18.85 -12.25
N HIS A 215 -17.34 -19.12 -12.38
CA HIS A 215 -18.22 -18.50 -13.37
C HIS A 215 -19.02 -17.32 -12.82
N SER A 216 -18.93 -17.07 -11.52
CA SER A 216 -19.60 -15.94 -10.85
C SER A 216 -18.91 -15.60 -9.52
N ALA A 217 -19.13 -14.38 -9.04
CA ALA A 217 -18.72 -13.98 -7.69
C ALA A 217 -19.36 -14.88 -6.62
N ALA A 218 -20.64 -15.26 -6.78
CA ALA A 218 -21.34 -16.14 -5.86
C ALA A 218 -20.71 -17.54 -5.79
N GLU A 219 -20.27 -18.09 -6.92
CA GLU A 219 -19.56 -19.37 -6.96
C GLU A 219 -18.20 -19.26 -6.27
N ALA A 220 -17.45 -18.19 -6.49
CA ALA A 220 -16.17 -17.94 -5.83
C ALA A 220 -16.33 -17.85 -4.30
N CYS A 221 -17.33 -17.12 -3.83
CA CYS A 221 -17.60 -16.90 -2.41
C CYS A 221 -18.09 -18.15 -1.67
N LYS A 222 -18.70 -19.12 -2.37
CA LYS A 222 -19.32 -20.29 -1.71
C LYS A 222 -18.29 -21.12 -0.93
N GLY A 223 -18.34 -21.01 0.42
CA GLY A 223 -17.42 -21.73 1.31
C GLY A 223 -15.99 -21.15 1.30
N ALA A 224 -15.80 -19.90 0.87
CA ALA A 224 -14.57 -19.17 1.07
C ALA A 224 -14.46 -18.70 2.52
N ASP A 225 -13.26 -18.71 3.07
CA ASP A 225 -12.97 -18.16 4.40
C ASP A 225 -12.74 -16.65 4.33
N ILE A 226 -12.09 -16.22 3.25
CA ILE A 226 -11.75 -14.82 2.97
C ILE A 226 -12.29 -14.46 1.60
N VAL A 227 -12.90 -13.28 1.48
CA VAL A 227 -13.33 -12.70 0.20
C VAL A 227 -12.65 -11.35 0.04
N THR A 228 -11.95 -11.15 -1.08
CA THR A 228 -11.34 -9.87 -1.41
C THR A 228 -11.93 -9.33 -2.71
N THR A 229 -12.44 -8.10 -2.67
CA THR A 229 -12.90 -7.37 -3.85
C THR A 229 -11.90 -6.27 -4.22
N VAL A 230 -11.46 -6.26 -5.49
CA VAL A 230 -10.45 -5.33 -6.03
C VAL A 230 -10.85 -4.86 -7.43
N THR A 231 -12.13 -4.50 -7.61
CA THR A 231 -12.63 -4.08 -8.91
C THR A 231 -12.38 -2.59 -9.17
N ALA A 232 -12.21 -2.22 -10.44
CA ALA A 232 -11.82 -0.86 -10.81
C ALA A 232 -12.97 0.02 -11.32
N ASP A 233 -14.19 -0.50 -11.44
CA ASP A 233 -15.32 0.30 -11.94
C ASP A 233 -15.67 1.42 -10.94
N LYS A 234 -15.82 2.65 -11.44
CA LYS A 234 -16.17 3.84 -10.63
C LYS A 234 -17.67 4.01 -10.38
N ARG A 235 -18.47 3.01 -10.63
CA ARG A 235 -19.90 3.03 -10.32
C ARG A 235 -20.17 2.21 -9.07
N ASN A 236 -21.25 2.54 -8.34
CA ASN A 236 -21.81 1.62 -7.35
C ASN A 236 -22.16 0.30 -8.04
N ALA A 237 -21.17 -0.55 -8.23
CA ALA A 237 -21.37 -1.87 -8.78
C ALA A 237 -21.43 -2.82 -7.58
N VAL A 238 -22.63 -3.25 -7.21
CA VAL A 238 -22.82 -4.27 -6.18
C VAL A 238 -22.17 -5.57 -6.65
N ILE A 239 -20.98 -5.85 -6.14
CA ILE A 239 -20.19 -7.05 -6.43
C ILE A 239 -20.60 -8.18 -5.47
N LEU A 240 -20.72 -7.86 -4.17
CA LEU A 240 -21.14 -8.79 -3.14
C LEU A 240 -22.55 -8.46 -2.64
N THR A 241 -23.36 -9.50 -2.45
CA THR A 241 -24.71 -9.40 -1.88
C THR A 241 -24.84 -10.27 -0.63
N PRO A 242 -25.78 -10.00 0.30
CA PRO A 242 -25.91 -10.73 1.55
C PRO A 242 -25.94 -12.27 1.41
N PRO A 243 -26.61 -12.88 0.40
CA PRO A 243 -26.61 -14.33 0.22
C PRO A 243 -25.23 -14.96 -0.07
N MET A 244 -24.24 -14.17 -0.44
CA MET A 244 -22.86 -14.65 -0.69
C MET A 244 -22.03 -14.73 0.59
N ILE A 245 -22.51 -14.13 1.70
CA ILE A 245 -21.78 -13.98 2.94
C ILE A 245 -22.20 -15.06 3.93
N ALA A 246 -21.21 -15.75 4.48
CA ALA A 246 -21.42 -16.81 5.46
C ALA A 246 -20.86 -16.41 6.85
N PRO A 247 -21.40 -16.95 7.95
CA PRO A 247 -20.82 -16.78 9.28
C PRO A 247 -19.34 -17.17 9.30
N GLY A 248 -18.53 -16.39 10.00
CA GLY A 248 -17.09 -16.59 10.13
C GLY A 248 -16.25 -16.08 8.95
N MET A 249 -16.84 -15.57 7.88
CA MET A 249 -16.14 -15.03 6.72
C MET A 249 -15.42 -13.72 7.08
N HIS A 250 -14.26 -13.51 6.45
CA HIS A 250 -13.58 -12.22 6.43
C HIS A 250 -13.69 -11.61 5.02
N ILE A 251 -13.97 -10.31 4.96
CA ILE A 251 -14.10 -9.56 3.71
C ILE A 251 -13.04 -8.46 3.69
N ASN A 252 -12.30 -8.33 2.58
CA ASN A 252 -11.51 -7.14 2.27
C ASN A 252 -12.21 -6.39 1.13
N GLY A 253 -12.79 -5.25 1.44
CA GLY A 253 -13.34 -4.31 0.46
C GLY A 253 -12.24 -3.34 0.05
N VAL A 254 -11.55 -3.59 -1.06
CA VAL A 254 -10.37 -2.81 -1.48
C VAL A 254 -10.67 -1.92 -2.68
N GLY A 255 -11.69 -2.26 -3.44
CA GLY A 255 -12.03 -1.51 -4.65
C GLY A 255 -12.92 -0.28 -4.42
N GLY A 256 -13.56 -0.14 -3.26
CA GLY A 256 -14.30 1.06 -2.85
C GLY A 256 -13.33 2.10 -2.30
N ASP A 257 -12.84 3.02 -3.12
CA ASP A 257 -11.73 3.92 -2.79
C ASP A 257 -11.98 5.39 -3.17
N CYS A 258 -13.24 5.75 -3.42
CA CYS A 258 -13.61 7.13 -3.70
C CYS A 258 -15.11 7.39 -3.42
N PRO A 259 -15.52 8.65 -3.28
CA PRO A 259 -16.93 9.00 -3.06
C PRO A 259 -17.82 8.43 -4.15
N GLY A 260 -18.93 7.79 -3.75
CA GLY A 260 -19.91 7.18 -4.65
C GLY A 260 -19.50 5.83 -5.24
N LYS A 261 -18.36 5.26 -4.84
CA LYS A 261 -17.93 3.93 -5.26
C LYS A 261 -17.96 2.95 -4.09
N THR A 262 -18.79 1.92 -4.19
CA THR A 262 -18.85 0.80 -3.25
C THR A 262 -18.99 -0.51 -4.03
N GLU A 263 -18.46 -1.59 -3.49
CA GLU A 263 -18.50 -2.92 -4.06
C GLU A 263 -19.49 -3.85 -3.32
N LEU A 264 -19.83 -3.50 -2.07
CA LEU A 264 -20.68 -4.29 -1.21
C LEU A 264 -22.11 -3.72 -1.19
N HIS A 265 -23.12 -4.60 -1.24
CA HIS A 265 -24.49 -4.20 -0.94
C HIS A 265 -24.59 -3.70 0.50
N ALA A 266 -25.24 -2.56 0.74
CA ALA A 266 -25.34 -1.92 2.05
C ALA A 266 -25.87 -2.84 3.17
N ASP A 267 -26.72 -3.83 2.83
CA ASP A 267 -27.26 -4.77 3.81
C ASP A 267 -26.21 -5.77 4.31
N ILE A 268 -25.06 -5.92 3.64
CA ILE A 268 -23.93 -6.70 4.19
C ILE A 268 -23.44 -6.06 5.47
N LEU A 269 -23.31 -4.74 5.52
CA LEU A 269 -22.87 -4.01 6.70
C LEU A 269 -23.88 -4.08 7.87
N ARG A 270 -25.15 -4.46 7.56
CA ARG A 270 -26.23 -4.64 8.57
C ARG A 270 -26.43 -6.09 9.01
N LEU A 271 -25.62 -7.03 8.50
CA LEU A 271 -25.72 -8.44 8.91
C LEU A 271 -25.47 -8.57 10.42
N PRO A 272 -26.16 -9.50 11.09
CA PRO A 272 -25.84 -9.88 12.45
C PRO A 272 -24.34 -10.25 12.58
N ASP A 273 -23.72 -9.89 13.69
CA ASP A 273 -22.32 -10.18 13.99
C ASP A 273 -21.29 -9.55 13.02
N MET A 274 -21.70 -8.60 12.16
CA MET A 274 -20.80 -7.84 11.30
C MET A 274 -19.91 -6.93 12.17
N ARG A 275 -18.62 -6.98 11.89
CA ARG A 275 -17.58 -6.16 12.53
C ARG A 275 -16.78 -5.45 11.44
N VAL A 276 -16.86 -4.12 11.41
CA VAL A 276 -16.18 -3.32 10.39
C VAL A 276 -14.94 -2.66 10.97
N VAL A 277 -13.83 -2.86 10.26
CA VAL A 277 -12.53 -2.25 10.57
C VAL A 277 -12.13 -1.38 9.40
N VAL A 278 -11.58 -0.21 9.69
CA VAL A 278 -11.13 0.81 8.71
C VAL A 278 -9.69 1.22 9.00
N GLU A 279 -9.01 1.84 8.06
CA GLU A 279 -7.69 2.44 8.32
C GLU A 279 -7.82 3.70 9.18
N PHE A 280 -8.59 4.68 8.69
CA PHE A 280 -8.82 5.98 9.33
C PHE A 280 -10.27 6.39 9.11
N GLU A 281 -11.06 6.40 10.18
CA GLU A 281 -12.51 6.59 10.12
C GLU A 281 -12.94 7.85 9.36
N PRO A 282 -12.34 9.05 9.60
CA PRO A 282 -12.76 10.25 8.89
C PRO A 282 -12.62 10.17 7.37
N GLN A 283 -11.63 9.41 6.84
CA GLN A 283 -11.46 9.19 5.42
C GLN A 283 -12.41 8.10 4.89
N SER A 284 -12.53 6.97 5.60
CA SER A 284 -13.39 5.86 5.17
C SER A 284 -14.87 6.25 5.15
N ARG A 285 -15.31 7.22 5.97
CA ARG A 285 -16.66 7.81 5.92
C ARG A 285 -16.97 8.50 4.59
N ILE A 286 -15.94 8.99 3.90
CA ILE A 286 -16.08 9.70 2.63
C ILE A 286 -15.96 8.75 1.44
N GLU A 287 -15.10 7.74 1.54
CA GLU A 287 -14.61 6.97 0.38
C GLU A 287 -14.86 5.47 0.47
N GLY A 288 -14.98 4.91 1.71
CA GLY A 288 -15.10 3.48 1.94
C GLY A 288 -16.52 2.93 1.78
N GLU A 289 -16.67 1.64 2.03
CA GLU A 289 -17.97 0.96 2.04
C GLU A 289 -18.92 1.57 3.07
N ILE A 290 -18.38 2.08 4.19
CA ILE A 290 -19.17 2.72 5.26
C ILE A 290 -19.77 4.07 4.87
N GLN A 291 -19.42 4.66 3.74
CA GLN A 291 -20.12 5.84 3.21
C GLN A 291 -21.62 5.61 2.98
N GLN A 292 -22.05 4.34 2.86
CA GLN A 292 -23.44 3.90 2.72
C GLN A 292 -24.19 3.88 4.06
N MET A 293 -23.49 4.07 5.21
CA MET A 293 -24.05 3.91 6.54
C MET A 293 -24.27 5.28 7.21
N PRO A 294 -25.15 5.33 8.23
CA PRO A 294 -25.28 6.53 9.07
C PRO A 294 -23.95 6.93 9.73
N ALA A 295 -23.80 8.21 10.06
CA ALA A 295 -22.57 8.75 10.63
C ALA A 295 -22.18 8.11 11.98
N ASP A 296 -23.13 7.58 12.72
CA ASP A 296 -22.96 6.89 14.01
C ASP A 296 -22.79 5.36 13.86
N TYR A 297 -22.72 4.84 12.64
CA TYR A 297 -22.48 3.42 12.42
C TYR A 297 -21.13 3.01 13.03
N PRO A 298 -21.10 1.95 13.90
CA PRO A 298 -19.90 1.61 14.65
C PRO A 298 -18.82 1.00 13.78
N VAL A 299 -17.61 1.53 13.86
CA VAL A 299 -16.40 1.01 13.22
C VAL A 299 -15.25 0.95 14.22
N ILE A 300 -14.22 0.19 13.89
CA ILE A 300 -12.97 0.06 14.66
C ILE A 300 -11.82 0.48 13.72
N GLU A 301 -10.91 1.31 14.18
CA GLU A 301 -9.69 1.58 13.41
C GLU A 301 -8.70 0.41 13.52
N LEU A 302 -8.03 0.07 12.42
CA LEU A 302 -7.01 -1.01 12.38
C LEU A 302 -5.92 -0.79 13.43
N ALA A 303 -5.55 0.46 13.67
CA ALA A 303 -4.62 0.83 14.73
C ALA A 303 -5.05 0.34 16.11
N GLN A 304 -6.33 0.45 16.45
CA GLN A 304 -6.87 -0.02 17.75
C GLN A 304 -6.76 -1.55 17.88
N VAL A 305 -6.98 -2.27 16.78
CA VAL A 305 -6.82 -3.73 16.74
C VAL A 305 -5.36 -4.13 16.94
N LEU A 306 -4.46 -3.53 16.17
CA LEU A 306 -3.02 -3.83 16.22
C LEU A 306 -2.38 -3.45 17.55
N ARG A 307 -2.92 -2.45 18.23
CA ARG A 307 -2.49 -2.02 19.57
C ARG A 307 -3.11 -2.84 20.71
N GLY A 308 -4.08 -3.72 20.39
CA GLY A 308 -4.80 -4.51 21.40
C GLY A 308 -5.84 -3.70 22.18
N GLU A 309 -6.25 -2.54 21.71
CA GLU A 309 -7.25 -1.64 22.31
C GLU A 309 -8.68 -2.05 21.94
N ALA A 310 -8.83 -2.77 20.83
CA ALA A 310 -10.10 -3.32 20.38
C ALA A 310 -9.96 -4.75 19.85
N VAL A 311 -11.01 -5.54 20.04
CA VAL A 311 -11.12 -6.89 19.50
C VAL A 311 -12.12 -6.86 18.35
N ALA A 312 -11.63 -7.05 17.12
CA ALA A 312 -12.49 -7.05 15.94
C ALA A 312 -13.24 -8.38 15.76
N ARG A 313 -12.56 -9.52 15.82
CA ARG A 313 -13.19 -10.85 15.80
C ARG A 313 -13.28 -11.39 17.22
N ARG A 314 -14.51 -11.61 17.73
CA ARG A 314 -14.77 -12.10 19.09
C ARG A 314 -15.19 -13.57 19.10
N SER A 315 -15.67 -14.07 17.96
CA SER A 315 -16.13 -15.45 17.83
C SER A 315 -15.79 -16.01 16.44
N ALA A 316 -15.87 -17.33 16.30
CA ALA A 316 -15.69 -18.01 15.02
C ALA A 316 -16.79 -17.68 14.01
N SER A 317 -17.98 -17.26 14.47
CA SER A 317 -19.12 -16.88 13.62
C SER A 317 -19.13 -15.41 13.22
N ASP A 318 -18.35 -14.53 13.88
CA ASP A 318 -18.30 -13.11 13.51
C ASP A 318 -17.95 -12.97 12.03
N ILE A 319 -18.64 -12.10 11.34
CA ILE A 319 -18.28 -11.66 9.98
C ILE A 319 -17.45 -10.38 10.12
N THR A 320 -16.29 -10.34 9.54
CA THR A 320 -15.41 -9.18 9.63
C THR A 320 -15.22 -8.55 8.25
N LEU A 321 -15.28 -7.23 8.20
CA LEU A 321 -14.96 -6.43 7.01
C LEU A 321 -13.77 -5.54 7.33
N PHE A 322 -12.73 -5.60 6.51
CA PHE A 322 -11.73 -4.56 6.38
C PHE A 322 -12.14 -3.67 5.20
N ASP A 323 -12.66 -2.49 5.50
CA ASP A 323 -13.08 -1.48 4.52
C ASP A 323 -11.86 -0.62 4.21
N SER A 324 -11.11 -1.05 3.19
CA SER A 324 -9.78 -0.53 2.85
C SER A 324 -9.86 0.48 1.72
N VAL A 325 -9.62 1.72 2.05
CA VAL A 325 -9.48 2.83 1.08
C VAL A 325 -8.01 3.19 0.81
N GLY A 326 -7.10 2.64 1.61
CA GLY A 326 -5.68 2.96 1.64
C GLY A 326 -5.41 4.30 2.34
N PHE A 327 -4.48 4.31 3.27
CA PHE A 327 -4.18 5.47 4.09
C PHE A 327 -2.72 5.93 3.95
N ALA A 328 -2.47 7.23 4.12
CA ALA A 328 -1.16 7.86 3.92
C ALA A 328 -0.03 7.25 4.79
N LEU A 329 -0.35 6.71 5.98
CA LEU A 329 0.61 6.04 6.85
C LEU A 329 1.25 4.82 6.17
N GLU A 330 0.51 4.10 5.34
CA GLU A 330 1.03 2.92 4.62
C GLU A 330 2.06 3.33 3.56
N ASP A 331 1.84 4.47 2.90
CA ASP A 331 2.79 5.05 1.95
C ASP A 331 4.02 5.61 2.68
N TYR A 332 3.83 6.22 3.86
CA TYR A 332 4.91 6.62 4.75
C TYR A 332 5.78 5.41 5.13
N SER A 333 5.17 4.31 5.58
CA SER A 333 5.87 3.08 5.95
C SER A 333 6.66 2.51 4.77
N ALA A 334 6.05 2.52 3.57
CA ALA A 334 6.71 2.04 2.36
C ALA A 334 7.92 2.89 1.97
N LEU A 335 7.80 4.23 2.00
CA LEU A 335 8.90 5.15 1.72
C LEU A 335 10.04 5.01 2.74
N ARG A 336 9.71 4.90 4.02
CA ARG A 336 10.69 4.68 5.09
C ARG A 336 11.40 3.34 4.91
N PHE A 337 10.68 2.28 4.60
CA PHE A 337 11.24 0.95 4.32
C PHE A 337 12.19 0.97 3.11
N LEU A 338 11.76 1.57 2.01
CA LEU A 338 12.60 1.71 0.81
C LEU A 338 13.87 2.52 1.09
N HIS A 339 13.75 3.65 1.79
CA HIS A 339 14.90 4.46 2.17
C HIS A 339 15.89 3.67 3.06
N ALA A 340 15.39 2.88 4.01
CA ALA A 340 16.23 2.00 4.81
C ALA A 340 16.94 0.92 3.99
N LEU A 341 16.24 0.29 3.02
CA LEU A 341 16.83 -0.72 2.14
C LEU A 341 17.96 -0.17 1.28
N ILE A 342 17.78 1.00 0.64
CA ILE A 342 18.83 1.58 -0.19
C ILE A 342 20.00 2.09 0.65
N SER A 343 19.77 2.65 1.82
CA SER A 343 20.81 3.15 2.72
C SER A 343 21.68 2.03 3.28
N GLN A 344 21.07 0.88 3.63
CA GLN A 344 21.77 -0.27 4.22
C GLN A 344 22.41 -1.19 3.17
N GLN A 345 21.73 -1.43 2.07
CA GLN A 345 22.10 -2.46 1.10
C GLN A 345 22.65 -1.89 -0.21
N ARG A 346 22.65 -0.57 -0.39
CA ARG A 346 23.03 0.15 -1.61
C ARG A 346 22.28 -0.34 -2.87
N LEU A 347 21.08 -0.87 -2.69
CA LEU A 347 20.23 -1.34 -3.78
C LEU A 347 19.47 -0.17 -4.38
N GLY A 348 19.69 0.09 -5.67
CA GLY A 348 18.86 1.03 -6.43
C GLY A 348 19.12 2.52 -6.21
N ARG A 349 20.11 2.89 -5.40
CA ARG A 349 20.41 4.30 -5.11
C ARG A 349 20.86 5.07 -6.34
N ARG A 350 20.18 6.18 -6.62
CA ARG A 350 20.59 7.20 -7.59
C ARG A 350 20.40 8.55 -6.94
N ASP A 351 21.44 9.38 -7.03
CA ASP A 351 21.42 10.71 -6.44
C ASP A 351 20.75 11.69 -7.42
N LEU A 352 19.78 12.46 -6.91
CA LEU A 352 19.13 13.53 -7.64
C LEU A 352 19.59 14.90 -7.16
N ASP A 353 19.85 15.79 -8.09
CA ASP A 353 20.16 17.19 -7.84
C ASP A 353 18.86 17.99 -7.70
N LEU A 354 18.21 17.89 -6.53
CA LEU A 354 16.96 18.59 -6.22
C LEU A 354 17.16 19.79 -5.27
N VAL A 355 18.28 19.83 -4.55
CA VAL A 355 18.56 20.88 -3.57
C VAL A 355 19.84 21.59 -3.97
N PRO A 356 19.80 22.91 -4.25
CA PRO A 356 20.98 23.67 -4.62
C PRO A 356 21.97 23.70 -3.46
N VAL A 357 23.25 23.46 -3.76
CA VAL A 357 24.35 23.58 -2.80
C VAL A 357 24.96 24.96 -2.91
N LEU A 358 24.88 25.74 -1.83
CA LEU A 358 25.31 27.13 -1.79
C LEU A 358 26.37 27.32 -0.69
N GLU A 359 27.39 28.18 -0.96
CA GLU A 359 28.32 28.64 0.08
C GLU A 359 27.61 29.53 1.11
N ASP A 360 26.74 30.43 0.62
CA ASP A 360 25.84 31.23 1.45
C ASP A 360 24.35 30.79 1.14
N PRO A 361 23.69 30.16 2.11
CA PRO A 361 22.27 29.74 1.94
C PRO A 361 21.29 30.90 1.64
N LYS A 362 21.69 32.14 1.92
CA LYS A 362 20.88 33.34 1.65
C LYS A 362 21.09 33.90 0.24
N ASP A 363 22.16 33.49 -0.44
CA ASP A 363 22.48 33.94 -1.80
C ASP A 363 22.07 32.89 -2.84
N LEU A 364 20.81 32.55 -2.87
CA LEU A 364 20.25 31.63 -3.87
C LEU A 364 20.52 32.09 -5.30
N PHE A 365 20.38 33.40 -5.57
CA PHE A 365 20.55 33.96 -6.91
C PHE A 365 22.04 33.92 -7.34
N GLY A 366 22.94 34.40 -6.50
CA GLY A 366 24.37 34.43 -6.80
C GLY A 366 24.98 33.03 -6.91
N GLY A 367 24.59 32.14 -6.01
CA GLY A 367 25.07 30.76 -5.98
C GLY A 367 24.54 29.86 -7.11
N THR A 368 23.41 30.22 -7.76
CA THR A 368 22.81 29.40 -8.82
C THR A 368 22.79 30.07 -10.18
N LEU A 369 22.29 31.28 -10.29
CA LEU A 369 22.02 31.93 -11.59
C LEU A 369 23.08 32.94 -12.03
N ALA A 370 23.70 33.65 -11.08
CA ALA A 370 24.73 34.64 -11.38
C ALA A 370 26.14 34.05 -11.48
N GLY A 371 26.43 32.98 -10.71
CA GLY A 371 27.76 32.35 -10.66
C GLY A 371 28.22 31.63 -11.93
N GLN A 372 27.35 31.37 -12.89
CA GLN A 372 27.72 30.74 -14.16
C GLN A 372 28.39 31.68 -15.16
N ARG A 373 28.41 32.98 -14.93
CA ARG A 373 29.05 33.93 -15.85
C ARG A 373 30.57 34.11 -15.67
N GLY A 374 31.18 33.53 -14.59
CA GLY A 374 32.58 33.76 -14.23
C GLY A 374 33.49 32.54 -14.03
N ALA A 375 32.95 31.33 -13.91
CA ALA A 375 33.78 30.15 -13.69
C ALA A 375 34.15 29.48 -15.02
N ALA A 376 35.24 29.90 -15.65
CA ALA A 376 35.89 29.11 -16.70
C ALA A 376 36.26 27.73 -16.08
N ARG A 377 35.67 26.66 -16.61
CA ARG A 377 36.03 25.28 -16.23
C ARG A 377 37.56 25.12 -16.30
N PRO A 378 38.23 24.61 -15.26
CA PRO A 378 39.64 24.32 -15.36
C PRO A 378 39.86 23.32 -16.51
N ARG A 379 40.61 23.74 -17.55
CA ARG A 379 41.04 22.86 -18.63
C ARG A 379 41.87 21.74 -17.99
N LYS A 380 41.38 20.49 -18.09
CA LYS A 380 42.22 19.30 -17.80
C LYS A 380 43.43 19.39 -18.75
N ARG A 381 44.61 19.65 -18.17
CA ARG A 381 45.88 19.43 -18.85
C ARG A 381 46.01 17.92 -19.12
N LYS A 382 46.42 17.62 -20.36
CA LYS A 382 46.69 16.26 -20.85
C LYS A 382 47.80 15.58 -20.06
#